data_a0cc802c79693d98640e26bed50fbe3e
#
_entry.id   a0cc802c79693d98640e26bed50fbe3e
#
_cell.length_a   1.000
_cell.length_b   1.000
_cell.length_c   1.000
_cell.angle_alpha   90.00
_cell.angle_beta   90.00
_cell.angle_gamma   90.00
#
_symmetry.space_group_name_H-M   'P 1'
#
loop_
_entity.id
_entity.type
_entity.pdbx_description
1 polymer ?
#
loop_
_entity_poly.entity_id
_entity_poly.type
_entity_poly.pdbx_seq_one_letter_code
_entity_poly.pdbx_strand_id
1 'polypeptide(L)'
;MEQASQQRKLTPETISHQEPLSQLAETLIGSEIVKLGGEIREKIKQGEKIYNFTIGDFNPEIFPIPKKLEDEIIEAYRKHFTNYPAAEGNFDLREAIAAFLHQKEGLVYSTSEILVASGGRPLIYAFFRTIADKGDKIIYAVPSWNNNHYTHFVEGVHCEVEASAKNNFMPTAADIAPHIKDAVILALCSPQNPTGTTFTKEALEAICDMVLEENKRRGAGEKKLYVLYDQMYWQLTYGDIRHYDPVSLRPQMKAYTVYIDAISKCFAATGVRVGWAMGPEAIMSKMKAI
;
A
#
# COMPACT_ATOMS: atom_id res chain seq x y z
N MET A 1 3.99 -22.61 -56.24
CA MET A 1 2.98 -23.07 -55.27
C MET A 1 3.03 -22.11 -54.07
N GLU A 2 2.26 -21.04 -54.16
CA GLU A 2 2.10 -20.03 -53.09
C GLU A 2 0.98 -20.53 -52.17
N GLN A 3 1.31 -20.83 -50.93
CA GLN A 3 0.29 -21.00 -49.89
C GLN A 3 0.08 -19.67 -49.19
N ALA A 4 -1.01 -19.00 -49.53
CA ALA A 4 -1.51 -17.83 -48.84
C ALA A 4 -1.96 -18.21 -47.42
N SER A 5 -1.29 -17.70 -46.40
CA SER A 5 -1.74 -17.77 -45.02
C SER A 5 -2.95 -16.87 -44.84
N GLN A 6 -4.13 -17.43 -44.74
CA GLN A 6 -5.34 -16.74 -44.32
C GLN A 6 -5.19 -16.36 -42.83
N GLN A 7 -4.85 -15.12 -42.56
CA GLN A 7 -5.05 -14.53 -41.24
C GLN A 7 -6.55 -14.46 -40.93
N ARG A 8 -6.99 -15.33 -40.03
CA ARG A 8 -8.32 -15.24 -39.43
C ARG A 8 -8.44 -13.91 -38.66
N LYS A 9 -9.13 -12.94 -39.24
CA LYS A 9 -9.60 -11.75 -38.50
C LYS A 9 -10.58 -12.23 -37.42
N LEU A 10 -10.12 -12.24 -36.19
CA LEU A 10 -11.02 -12.33 -35.03
C LEU A 10 -11.81 -11.03 -34.97
N THR A 11 -13.02 -11.03 -35.47
CA THR A 11 -14.02 -10.01 -35.14
C THR A 11 -14.35 -10.18 -33.65
N PRO A 12 -14.37 -9.12 -32.85
CA PRO A 12 -14.91 -9.22 -31.51
C PRO A 12 -16.41 -9.45 -31.63
N GLU A 13 -16.84 -10.70 -31.58
CA GLU A 13 -18.24 -10.98 -31.23
C GLU A 13 -18.42 -10.43 -29.82
N THR A 14 -19.28 -9.43 -29.68
CA THR A 14 -19.71 -8.89 -28.41
C THR A 14 -20.41 -10.03 -27.68
N ILE A 15 -19.67 -10.70 -26.77
CA ILE A 15 -20.24 -11.69 -25.86
C ILE A 15 -21.15 -10.90 -24.91
N SER A 16 -22.44 -10.80 -25.24
CA SER A 16 -23.47 -10.15 -24.44
C SER A 16 -24.13 -11.12 -23.45
N HIS A 17 -23.47 -12.19 -23.07
CA HIS A 17 -23.88 -13.03 -21.95
C HIS A 17 -22.96 -12.70 -20.76
N GLN A 18 -23.40 -11.78 -19.91
CA GLN A 18 -22.83 -11.63 -18.58
C GLN A 18 -23.22 -12.89 -17.78
N GLU A 19 -22.33 -13.87 -17.82
CA GLU A 19 -22.38 -14.94 -16.84
C GLU A 19 -22.24 -14.31 -15.45
N PRO A 20 -23.06 -14.66 -14.46
CA PRO A 20 -22.97 -14.08 -13.14
C PRO A 20 -21.61 -14.39 -12.51
N LEU A 21 -20.89 -13.32 -12.14
CA LEU A 21 -19.65 -13.41 -11.40
C LEU A 21 -19.92 -13.54 -9.89
N SER A 22 -18.86 -13.56 -9.09
CA SER A 22 -19.05 -13.48 -7.63
C SER A 22 -19.70 -12.15 -7.25
N GLN A 23 -20.56 -12.16 -6.23
CA GLN A 23 -21.17 -10.93 -5.71
C GLN A 23 -20.12 -9.86 -5.37
N LEU A 24 -18.96 -10.29 -4.85
CA LEU A 24 -17.84 -9.41 -4.54
C LEU A 24 -17.33 -8.68 -5.79
N ALA A 25 -17.22 -9.38 -6.92
CA ALA A 25 -16.75 -8.79 -8.18
C ALA A 25 -17.80 -7.87 -8.79
N GLU A 26 -19.09 -8.26 -8.75
CA GLU A 26 -20.20 -7.47 -9.30
C GLU A 26 -20.41 -6.14 -8.57
N THR A 27 -20.13 -6.11 -7.26
CA THR A 27 -20.34 -4.92 -6.43
C THR A 27 -19.08 -4.06 -6.26
N LEU A 28 -17.94 -4.46 -6.85
CA LEU A 28 -16.70 -3.70 -6.78
C LEU A 28 -16.79 -2.43 -7.63
N ILE A 29 -16.64 -1.28 -6.99
CA ILE A 29 -16.57 0.02 -7.68
C ILE A 29 -15.17 0.16 -8.29
N GLY A 30 -15.11 0.39 -9.60
CA GLY A 30 -13.84 0.63 -10.31
C GLY A 30 -13.11 1.89 -9.79
N SER A 31 -11.80 1.92 -9.95
CA SER A 31 -11.01 3.09 -9.57
C SER A 31 -11.21 4.23 -10.57
N GLU A 32 -11.76 5.35 -10.13
CA GLU A 32 -11.93 6.56 -10.94
C GLU A 32 -10.59 7.08 -11.50
N ILE A 33 -9.49 6.93 -10.75
CA ILE A 33 -8.13 7.32 -11.19
C ILE A 33 -7.68 6.46 -12.39
N VAL A 34 -7.99 5.17 -12.38
CA VAL A 34 -7.65 4.27 -13.49
C VAL A 34 -8.46 4.63 -14.73
N LYS A 35 -9.75 4.94 -14.58
CA LYS A 35 -10.64 5.41 -15.64
C LYS A 35 -10.13 6.71 -16.23
N LEU A 36 -9.88 7.72 -15.39
CA LEU A 36 -9.34 9.02 -15.81
C LEU A 36 -7.99 8.88 -16.52
N GLY A 37 -7.10 8.01 -16.00
CA GLY A 37 -5.82 7.71 -16.67
C GLY A 37 -5.99 7.06 -18.05
N GLY A 38 -7.07 6.29 -18.26
CA GLY A 38 -7.47 5.75 -19.57
C GLY A 38 -7.89 6.87 -20.53
N GLU A 39 -8.78 7.73 -20.11
CA GLU A 39 -9.28 8.87 -20.90
C GLU A 39 -8.14 9.82 -21.32
N ILE A 40 -7.22 10.12 -20.41
CA ILE A 40 -6.04 10.96 -20.71
C ILE A 40 -5.15 10.31 -21.76
N ARG A 41 -4.88 9.01 -21.66
CA ARG A 41 -4.08 8.29 -22.67
C ARG A 41 -4.71 8.38 -24.07
N GLU A 42 -6.03 8.26 -24.18
CA GLU A 42 -6.72 8.38 -25.45
C GLU A 42 -6.63 9.81 -26.02
N LYS A 43 -6.79 10.84 -25.19
CA LYS A 43 -6.62 12.24 -25.60
C LYS A 43 -5.21 12.55 -26.08
N ILE A 44 -4.19 12.05 -25.38
CA ILE A 44 -2.78 12.18 -25.80
C ILE A 44 -2.57 11.50 -27.16
N LYS A 45 -3.12 10.31 -27.40
CA LYS A 45 -3.06 9.64 -28.73
C LYS A 45 -3.73 10.47 -29.85
N GLN A 46 -4.76 11.24 -29.50
CA GLN A 46 -5.44 12.17 -30.43
C GLN A 46 -4.65 13.46 -30.69
N GLY A 47 -3.47 13.62 -30.06
CA GLY A 47 -2.58 14.76 -30.25
C GLY A 47 -2.80 15.90 -29.25
N GLU A 48 -3.64 15.73 -28.24
CA GLU A 48 -3.81 16.73 -27.18
C GLU A 48 -2.54 16.83 -26.32
N LYS A 49 -2.08 18.03 -26.06
CA LYS A 49 -0.95 18.29 -25.15
C LYS A 49 -1.46 18.31 -23.71
N ILE A 50 -1.26 17.23 -23.00
CA ILE A 50 -1.70 17.07 -21.61
C ILE A 50 -0.51 16.82 -20.69
N TYR A 51 -0.42 17.58 -19.59
CA TYR A 51 0.48 17.29 -18.48
C TYR A 51 -0.25 16.38 -17.51
N ASN A 52 0.10 15.09 -17.53
CA ASN A 52 -0.61 14.08 -16.76
C ASN A 52 -0.06 13.98 -15.32
N PHE A 53 -0.87 14.36 -14.33
CA PHE A 53 -0.57 14.23 -12.90
C PHE A 53 -1.53 13.28 -12.17
N THR A 54 -2.26 12.42 -12.90
CA THR A 54 -3.27 11.54 -12.31
C THR A 54 -2.68 10.30 -11.63
N ILE A 55 -1.50 9.86 -12.08
CA ILE A 55 -0.83 8.68 -11.54
C ILE A 55 0.53 9.09 -11.01
N GLY A 56 0.83 8.74 -9.77
CA GLY A 56 2.15 8.96 -9.16
C GLY A 56 3.20 8.02 -9.76
N ASP A 57 3.49 8.21 -11.04
CA ASP A 57 4.50 7.47 -11.79
C ASP A 57 5.45 8.44 -12.49
N PHE A 58 6.72 8.12 -12.49
CA PHE A 58 7.75 8.96 -13.11
C PHE A 58 7.94 8.56 -14.56
N ASN A 59 8.10 9.57 -15.44
CA ASN A 59 8.53 9.29 -16.80
C ASN A 59 9.98 8.78 -16.79
N PRO A 60 10.27 7.54 -17.21
CA PRO A 60 11.60 6.95 -17.16
C PRO A 60 12.62 7.64 -18.08
N GLU A 61 12.18 8.40 -19.08
CA GLU A 61 13.07 9.22 -19.92
C GLU A 61 13.63 10.42 -19.14
N ILE A 62 12.91 10.90 -18.12
CA ILE A 62 13.31 12.04 -17.28
C ILE A 62 13.89 11.55 -15.96
N PHE A 63 13.28 10.56 -15.37
CA PHE A 63 13.65 9.96 -14.09
C PHE A 63 13.85 8.44 -14.23
N PRO A 64 14.95 7.99 -14.84
CA PRO A 64 15.27 6.57 -14.92
C PRO A 64 15.53 6.00 -13.51
N ILE A 65 15.39 4.67 -13.36
CA ILE A 65 15.84 4.02 -12.13
C ILE A 65 17.34 4.26 -11.92
N PRO A 66 17.83 4.28 -10.65
CA PRO A 66 19.26 4.47 -10.39
C PRO A 66 20.09 3.46 -11.17
N LYS A 67 21.13 3.96 -11.87
CA LYS A 67 22.01 3.14 -12.74
C LYS A 67 22.57 1.91 -12.02
N LYS A 68 22.93 2.05 -10.76
CA LYS A 68 23.41 0.92 -9.95
C LYS A 68 22.34 -0.16 -9.78
N LEU A 69 21.07 0.23 -9.54
CA LEU A 69 19.97 -0.72 -9.40
C LEU A 69 19.72 -1.47 -10.73
N GLU A 70 19.74 -0.75 -11.85
CA GLU A 70 19.63 -1.34 -13.18
C GLU A 70 20.72 -2.38 -13.44
N ASP A 71 21.98 -2.02 -13.18
CA ASP A 71 23.13 -2.89 -13.41
C ASP A 71 23.07 -4.17 -12.54
N GLU A 72 22.68 -4.03 -11.27
CA GLU A 72 22.57 -5.18 -10.35
C GLU A 72 21.40 -6.11 -10.76
N ILE A 73 20.29 -5.57 -11.26
CA ILE A 73 19.19 -6.38 -11.79
C ILE A 73 19.66 -7.16 -13.02
N ILE A 74 20.34 -6.51 -13.97
CA ILE A 74 20.86 -7.16 -15.17
C ILE A 74 21.89 -8.25 -14.79
N GLU A 75 22.76 -7.97 -13.85
CA GLU A 75 23.78 -8.90 -13.40
C GLU A 75 23.16 -10.11 -12.66
N ALA A 76 22.12 -9.91 -11.87
CA ALA A 76 21.38 -11.00 -11.25
C ALA A 76 20.80 -11.98 -12.31
N TYR A 77 20.23 -11.46 -13.40
CA TYR A 77 19.79 -12.31 -14.51
C TYR A 77 20.94 -13.03 -15.19
N ARG A 78 22.10 -12.39 -15.41
CA ARG A 78 23.29 -13.02 -15.98
C ARG A 78 23.84 -14.13 -15.10
N LYS A 79 23.71 -13.99 -13.77
CA LYS A 79 24.06 -15.01 -12.79
C LYS A 79 22.99 -16.09 -12.59
N HIS A 80 21.94 -16.05 -13.36
CA HIS A 80 20.83 -17.02 -13.32
C HIS A 80 20.07 -17.03 -11.97
N PHE A 81 19.95 -15.87 -11.29
CA PHE A 81 19.11 -15.75 -10.10
C PHE A 81 17.62 -15.69 -10.51
N THR A 82 17.11 -16.80 -11.04
CA THR A 82 15.77 -16.88 -11.62
C THR A 82 14.88 -17.94 -10.95
N ASN A 83 15.35 -18.54 -9.86
CA ASN A 83 14.58 -19.51 -9.10
C ASN A 83 13.53 -18.81 -8.21
N TYR A 84 12.57 -19.60 -7.72
CA TYR A 84 11.62 -19.10 -6.73
C TYR A 84 12.36 -18.60 -5.49
N PRO A 85 12.05 -17.39 -5.00
CA PRO A 85 12.51 -16.97 -3.67
C PRO A 85 11.75 -17.74 -2.59
N ALA A 86 12.22 -17.65 -1.35
CA ALA A 86 11.42 -18.05 -0.21
C ALA A 86 10.08 -17.26 -0.17
N ALA A 87 9.03 -17.84 0.38
CA ALA A 87 7.70 -17.22 0.41
C ALA A 87 7.67 -15.85 1.08
N GLU A 88 8.55 -15.63 2.07
CA GLU A 88 8.75 -14.34 2.73
C GLU A 88 9.69 -13.38 1.99
N GLY A 89 10.26 -13.79 0.87
CA GLY A 89 11.30 -13.05 0.13
C GLY A 89 12.73 -13.48 0.48
N ASN A 90 13.68 -13.10 -0.37
CA ASN A 90 15.08 -13.42 -0.20
C ASN A 90 15.60 -12.92 1.16
N PHE A 91 16.38 -13.78 1.84
CA PHE A 91 16.93 -13.48 3.17
C PHE A 91 17.81 -12.22 3.15
N ASP A 92 18.75 -12.15 2.21
CA ASP A 92 19.67 -11.00 2.09
C ASP A 92 18.92 -9.68 1.85
N LEU A 93 17.82 -9.73 1.09
CA LEU A 93 16.97 -8.54 0.89
C LEU A 93 16.27 -8.12 2.19
N ARG A 94 15.75 -9.07 2.96
CA ARG A 94 15.11 -8.77 4.25
C ARG A 94 16.12 -8.24 5.28
N GLU A 95 17.35 -8.75 5.30
CA GLU A 95 18.44 -8.18 6.10
C GLU A 95 18.79 -6.75 5.68
N ALA A 96 18.88 -6.51 4.37
CA ALA A 96 19.17 -5.18 3.83
C ALA A 96 18.04 -4.18 4.17
N ILE A 97 16.77 -4.60 4.11
CA ILE A 97 15.62 -3.79 4.52
C ILE A 97 15.70 -3.48 6.02
N ALA A 98 15.96 -4.48 6.87
CA ALA A 98 16.09 -4.28 8.31
C ALA A 98 17.22 -3.28 8.66
N ALA A 99 18.38 -3.46 8.04
CA ALA A 99 19.53 -2.57 8.24
C ALA A 99 19.24 -1.13 7.76
N PHE A 100 18.60 -0.99 6.61
CA PHE A 100 18.23 0.30 6.05
C PHE A 100 17.24 1.07 6.94
N LEU A 101 16.19 0.41 7.42
CA LEU A 101 15.19 1.02 8.29
C LEU A 101 15.77 1.37 9.66
N HIS A 102 16.66 0.51 10.20
CA HIS A 102 17.37 0.85 11.42
C HIS A 102 18.26 2.09 11.25
N GLN A 103 18.99 2.17 10.15
CA GLN A 103 19.88 3.32 9.86
C GLN A 103 19.10 4.62 9.63
N LYS A 104 17.94 4.56 8.95
CA LYS A 104 17.21 5.75 8.51
C LYS A 104 16.15 6.21 9.49
N GLU A 105 15.47 5.30 10.14
CA GLU A 105 14.31 5.57 11.00
C GLU A 105 14.53 5.10 12.45
N GLY A 106 15.65 4.42 12.74
CA GLY A 106 15.92 3.84 14.07
C GLY A 106 15.02 2.63 14.39
N LEU A 107 14.26 2.13 13.44
CA LEU A 107 13.35 1.00 13.61
C LEU A 107 14.12 -0.33 13.69
N VAL A 108 13.87 -1.12 14.72
CA VAL A 108 14.54 -2.41 14.94
C VAL A 108 13.56 -3.55 14.71
N TYR A 109 13.76 -4.26 13.59
CA TYR A 109 12.98 -5.43 13.19
C TYR A 109 13.90 -6.57 12.78
N SER A 110 13.51 -7.79 13.14
CA SER A 110 14.17 -9.01 12.66
C SER A 110 13.70 -9.38 11.25
N THR A 111 14.44 -10.23 10.59
CA THR A 111 14.03 -10.73 9.25
C THR A 111 12.72 -11.52 9.27
N SER A 112 12.32 -12.11 10.41
CA SER A 112 11.03 -12.79 10.57
C SER A 112 9.85 -11.81 10.67
N GLU A 113 10.13 -10.56 11.00
CA GLU A 113 9.15 -9.46 11.06
C GLU A 113 9.03 -8.70 9.73
N ILE A 114 9.67 -9.17 8.65
CA ILE A 114 9.67 -8.55 7.31
C ILE A 114 9.18 -9.56 6.27
N LEU A 115 8.23 -9.11 5.44
CA LEU A 115 7.65 -9.87 4.33
C LEU A 115 7.81 -9.08 3.04
N VAL A 116 8.42 -9.66 2.01
CA VAL A 116 8.61 -9.04 0.69
C VAL A 116 7.60 -9.61 -0.30
N ALA A 117 7.06 -8.75 -1.15
CA ALA A 117 6.14 -9.15 -2.22
C ALA A 117 6.30 -8.28 -3.48
N SER A 118 5.51 -8.57 -4.50
CA SER A 118 5.51 -7.85 -5.79
C SER A 118 4.86 -6.45 -5.69
N GLY A 119 5.38 -5.61 -4.81
CA GLY A 119 4.89 -4.26 -4.51
C GLY A 119 3.96 -4.21 -3.30
N GLY A 120 3.49 -3.01 -2.93
CA GLY A 120 2.68 -2.81 -1.72
C GLY A 120 1.27 -3.38 -1.77
N ARG A 121 0.62 -3.44 -2.95
CA ARG A 121 -0.80 -3.86 -3.05
C ARG A 121 -1.09 -5.26 -2.53
N PRO A 122 -0.32 -6.31 -2.90
CA PRO A 122 -0.52 -7.65 -2.34
C PRO A 122 -0.37 -7.68 -0.82
N LEU A 123 0.56 -6.89 -0.28
CA LEU A 123 0.80 -6.82 1.16
C LEU A 123 -0.35 -6.16 1.91
N ILE A 124 -0.92 -5.06 1.37
CA ILE A 124 -2.11 -4.43 1.94
C ILE A 124 -3.29 -5.41 1.92
N TYR A 125 -3.52 -6.08 0.78
CA TYR A 125 -4.57 -7.09 0.67
C TYR A 125 -4.39 -8.21 1.69
N ALA A 126 -3.19 -8.78 1.80
CA ALA A 126 -2.88 -9.83 2.75
C ALA A 126 -3.07 -9.36 4.20
N PHE A 127 -2.69 -8.11 4.54
CA PHE A 127 -2.92 -7.53 5.85
C PHE A 127 -4.43 -7.47 6.19
N PHE A 128 -5.24 -6.90 5.30
CA PHE A 128 -6.69 -6.83 5.52
C PHE A 128 -7.29 -8.23 5.70
N ARG A 129 -6.91 -9.19 4.86
CA ARG A 129 -7.36 -10.59 4.95
C ARG A 129 -6.88 -11.31 6.21
N THR A 130 -5.75 -10.89 6.78
CA THR A 130 -5.20 -11.48 8.02
C THR A 130 -5.91 -10.95 9.27
N ILE A 131 -6.33 -9.67 9.25
CA ILE A 131 -6.84 -9.00 10.46
C ILE A 131 -8.36 -8.98 10.51
N ALA A 132 -9.02 -8.77 9.37
CA ALA A 132 -10.46 -8.51 9.35
C ALA A 132 -11.27 -9.72 8.87
N ASP A 133 -12.37 -9.97 9.57
CA ASP A 133 -13.46 -10.83 9.14
C ASP A 133 -14.59 -9.99 8.55
N LYS A 134 -15.53 -10.66 7.88
CA LYS A 134 -16.77 -10.06 7.42
C LYS A 134 -17.51 -9.33 8.54
N GLY A 135 -17.83 -8.05 8.29
CA GLY A 135 -18.56 -7.21 9.24
C GLY A 135 -17.69 -6.49 10.26
N ASP A 136 -16.38 -6.72 10.28
CA ASP A 136 -15.46 -5.97 11.13
C ASP A 136 -15.34 -4.51 10.65
N LYS A 137 -15.22 -3.57 11.58
CA LYS A 137 -15.06 -2.15 11.31
C LYS A 137 -13.63 -1.80 10.91
N ILE A 138 -13.50 -1.07 9.82
CA ILE A 138 -12.24 -0.61 9.26
C ILE A 138 -12.28 0.89 9.10
N ILE A 139 -11.38 1.58 9.80
CA ILE A 139 -11.27 3.03 9.80
C ILE A 139 -10.21 3.46 8.78
N TYR A 140 -10.55 4.44 7.94
CA TYR A 140 -9.60 5.08 7.04
C TYR A 140 -10.03 6.52 6.73
N ALA A 141 -9.04 7.38 6.46
CA ALA A 141 -9.33 8.76 6.06
C ALA A 141 -9.82 8.83 4.62
N VAL A 142 -10.64 9.82 4.32
CA VAL A 142 -10.98 10.22 2.96
C VAL A 142 -10.65 11.72 2.79
N PRO A 143 -9.99 12.10 1.68
CA PRO A 143 -9.58 11.28 0.54
C PRO A 143 -8.43 10.33 0.90
N SER A 144 -8.45 9.12 0.32
CA SER A 144 -7.37 8.15 0.44
C SER A 144 -7.29 7.22 -0.78
N TRP A 145 -6.20 6.45 -0.88
CA TRP A 145 -6.01 5.57 -2.01
C TRP A 145 -6.46 4.14 -1.69
N ASN A 146 -7.53 3.68 -2.37
CA ASN A 146 -8.04 2.32 -2.44
C ASN A 146 -8.38 1.61 -1.09
N ASN A 147 -8.44 2.29 0.05
CA ASN A 147 -8.85 1.67 1.31
C ASN A 147 -10.28 1.12 1.24
N ASN A 148 -11.16 1.79 0.50
CA ASN A 148 -12.51 1.31 0.22
C ASN A 148 -12.51 -0.05 -0.49
N HIS A 149 -11.61 -0.28 -1.45
CA HIS A 149 -11.51 -1.56 -2.16
C HIS A 149 -11.06 -2.69 -1.20
N TYR A 150 -10.05 -2.45 -0.37
CA TYR A 150 -9.57 -3.45 0.58
C TYR A 150 -10.63 -3.77 1.64
N THR A 151 -11.36 -2.77 2.11
CA THR A 151 -12.51 -2.95 3.02
C THR A 151 -13.60 -3.79 2.36
N HIS A 152 -13.91 -3.50 1.09
CA HIS A 152 -14.87 -4.29 0.30
C HIS A 152 -14.42 -5.74 0.14
N PHE A 153 -13.13 -6.00 -0.14
CA PHE A 153 -12.61 -7.37 -0.33
C PHE A 153 -12.69 -8.25 0.92
N VAL A 154 -12.75 -7.67 2.10
CA VAL A 154 -12.96 -8.42 3.35
C VAL A 154 -14.42 -8.36 3.84
N GLU A 155 -15.32 -7.76 3.04
CA GLU A 155 -16.72 -7.52 3.41
C GLU A 155 -16.83 -6.77 4.77
N GLY A 156 -15.88 -5.85 5.01
CA GLY A 156 -15.82 -5.06 6.22
C GLY A 156 -16.80 -3.87 6.22
N VAL A 157 -17.01 -3.30 7.39
CA VAL A 157 -17.80 -2.08 7.57
C VAL A 157 -16.91 -0.87 7.39
N HIS A 158 -17.23 -0.02 6.43
CA HIS A 158 -16.52 1.21 6.15
C HIS A 158 -16.76 2.25 7.25
N CYS A 159 -15.68 2.69 7.90
CA CYS A 159 -15.67 3.81 8.84
C CYS A 159 -14.81 4.92 8.24
N GLU A 160 -15.40 5.68 7.34
CA GLU A 160 -14.75 6.78 6.63
C GLU A 160 -14.62 8.00 7.56
N VAL A 161 -13.41 8.53 7.66
CA VAL A 161 -13.08 9.73 8.43
C VAL A 161 -12.77 10.84 7.44
N GLU A 162 -13.66 11.82 7.34
CA GLU A 162 -13.45 12.95 6.45
C GLU A 162 -12.31 13.84 6.95
N ALA A 163 -11.22 13.89 6.19
CA ALA A 163 -10.07 14.74 6.46
C ALA A 163 -10.14 16.01 5.62
N SER A 164 -10.29 17.14 6.27
CA SER A 164 -10.50 18.42 5.59
C SER A 164 -9.20 19.21 5.36
N ALA A 165 -9.26 20.19 4.46
CA ALA A 165 -8.15 21.12 4.21
C ALA A 165 -7.72 21.88 5.50
N LYS A 166 -8.61 22.04 6.48
CA LYS A 166 -8.30 22.67 7.77
C LYS A 166 -7.18 21.95 8.53
N ASN A 167 -7.10 20.63 8.38
CA ASN A 167 -6.06 19.77 8.98
C ASN A 167 -5.11 19.23 7.91
N ASN A 168 -4.90 19.94 6.82
CA ASN A 168 -4.08 19.51 5.69
C ASN A 168 -4.46 18.11 5.15
N PHE A 169 -5.76 17.80 5.16
CA PHE A 169 -6.29 16.48 4.76
C PHE A 169 -5.71 15.29 5.54
N MET A 170 -5.19 15.52 6.74
CA MET A 170 -4.77 14.47 7.65
C MET A 170 -5.83 14.28 8.75
N PRO A 171 -6.22 13.04 9.06
CA PRO A 171 -7.19 12.79 10.14
C PRO A 171 -6.56 13.09 11.50
N THR A 172 -7.35 13.60 12.42
CA THR A 172 -6.94 13.80 13.82
C THR A 172 -7.45 12.69 14.72
N ALA A 173 -6.90 12.56 15.92
CA ALA A 173 -7.41 11.63 16.92
C ALA A 173 -8.89 11.91 17.26
N ALA A 174 -9.31 13.18 17.27
CA ALA A 174 -10.70 13.56 17.50
C ALA A 174 -11.64 13.09 16.38
N ASP A 175 -11.19 13.11 15.13
CA ASP A 175 -11.98 12.63 13.98
C ASP A 175 -12.12 11.10 14.00
N ILE A 176 -11.09 10.38 14.47
CA ILE A 176 -11.06 8.91 14.55
C ILE A 176 -11.83 8.38 15.78
N ALA A 177 -11.82 9.09 16.89
CA ALA A 177 -12.36 8.64 18.18
C ALA A 177 -13.80 8.09 18.13
N PRO A 178 -14.75 8.67 17.36
CA PRO A 178 -16.11 8.14 17.26
C PRO A 178 -16.21 6.74 16.68
N HIS A 179 -15.21 6.31 15.91
CA HIS A 179 -15.18 5.05 15.15
C HIS A 179 -14.31 3.98 15.80
N ILE A 180 -13.43 4.33 16.76
CA ILE A 180 -12.37 3.46 17.26
C ILE A 180 -12.89 2.21 17.98
N LYS A 181 -14.06 2.33 18.63
CA LYS A 181 -14.64 1.23 19.35
C LYS A 181 -14.98 0.09 18.40
N ASP A 182 -14.50 -1.11 18.72
CA ASP A 182 -14.72 -2.36 17.99
C ASP A 182 -14.11 -2.37 16.56
N ALA A 183 -13.39 -1.34 16.16
CA ALA A 183 -12.65 -1.36 14.91
C ALA A 183 -11.42 -2.28 15.02
N VAL A 184 -11.09 -2.99 13.94
CA VAL A 184 -9.95 -3.92 13.92
C VAL A 184 -8.77 -3.40 13.10
N ILE A 185 -9.04 -2.49 12.16
CA ILE A 185 -8.02 -1.84 11.33
C ILE A 185 -8.20 -0.32 11.38
N LEU A 186 -7.10 0.40 11.56
CA LEU A 186 -6.94 1.81 11.29
C LEU A 186 -5.90 1.96 10.17
N ALA A 187 -6.34 2.32 8.96
CA ALA A 187 -5.46 2.50 7.82
C ALA A 187 -5.04 3.98 7.69
N LEU A 188 -3.75 4.24 7.88
CA LEU A 188 -3.12 5.55 7.78
C LEU A 188 -2.09 5.56 6.65
N CYS A 189 -1.93 6.71 6.00
CA CYS A 189 -0.92 6.92 4.97
C CYS A 189 -0.19 8.24 5.24
N SER A 190 1.15 8.22 5.27
CA SER A 190 1.94 9.44 5.42
C SER A 190 3.33 9.25 4.80
N PRO A 191 3.72 10.09 3.84
CA PRO A 191 2.93 11.13 3.17
C PRO A 191 1.66 10.59 2.51
N GLN A 192 0.58 11.36 2.61
CA GLN A 192 -0.77 10.94 2.19
C GLN A 192 -0.92 10.92 0.66
N ASN A 193 -1.51 9.88 0.14
CA ASN A 193 -1.99 9.81 -1.24
C ASN A 193 -3.52 9.95 -1.23
N PRO A 194 -4.13 10.95 -1.90
CA PRO A 194 -3.57 11.76 -2.99
C PRO A 194 -3.07 13.16 -2.60
N THR A 195 -3.17 13.60 -1.35
CA THR A 195 -3.01 15.00 -0.97
C THR A 195 -1.56 15.48 -0.85
N GLY A 196 -0.59 14.56 -0.70
CA GLY A 196 0.83 14.87 -0.55
C GLY A 196 1.19 15.49 0.80
N THR A 197 0.31 15.40 1.78
CA THR A 197 0.49 15.96 3.13
C THR A 197 1.01 14.93 4.11
N THR A 198 1.55 15.36 5.26
CA THR A 198 2.13 14.50 6.28
C THR A 198 1.52 14.76 7.64
N PHE A 199 1.56 13.78 8.53
CA PHE A 199 1.27 14.01 9.94
C PHE A 199 2.31 14.93 10.57
N THR A 200 1.85 15.81 11.46
CA THR A 200 2.74 16.41 12.46
C THR A 200 3.05 15.36 13.53
N LYS A 201 4.13 15.60 14.28
CA LYS A 201 4.52 14.74 15.40
C LYS A 201 3.37 14.57 16.39
N GLU A 202 2.82 15.70 16.83
CA GLU A 202 1.78 15.77 17.85
C GLU A 202 0.48 15.08 17.42
N ALA A 203 0.10 15.24 16.15
CA ALA A 203 -1.09 14.60 15.60
C ALA A 203 -0.95 13.07 15.58
N LEU A 204 0.21 12.56 15.14
CA LEU A 204 0.44 11.13 15.10
C LEU A 204 0.63 10.53 16.50
N GLU A 205 1.29 11.24 17.42
CA GLU A 205 1.38 10.85 18.84
C GLU A 205 0.01 10.67 19.47
N ALA A 206 -0.91 11.63 19.28
CA ALA A 206 -2.26 11.55 19.80
C ALA A 206 -3.04 10.34 19.24
N ILE A 207 -2.86 10.02 17.97
CA ILE A 207 -3.48 8.83 17.37
C ILE A 207 -2.86 7.55 17.98
N CYS A 208 -1.55 7.48 18.13
CA CYS A 208 -0.87 6.34 18.75
C CYS A 208 -1.34 6.11 20.18
N ASP A 209 -1.41 7.17 20.99
CA ASP A 209 -1.89 7.10 22.38
C ASP A 209 -3.31 6.56 22.43
N MET A 210 -4.20 7.03 21.57
CA MET A 210 -5.58 6.56 21.46
C MET A 210 -5.66 5.08 21.06
N VAL A 211 -4.85 4.60 20.14
CA VAL A 211 -4.78 3.18 19.73
C VAL A 211 -4.29 2.31 20.89
N LEU A 212 -3.27 2.75 21.62
CA LEU A 212 -2.74 2.04 22.78
C LEU A 212 -3.76 1.95 23.91
N GLU A 213 -4.48 3.02 24.21
CA GLU A 213 -5.55 3.06 25.21
C GLU A 213 -6.69 2.10 24.83
N GLU A 214 -7.14 2.14 23.57
CA GLU A 214 -8.18 1.24 23.10
C GLU A 214 -7.73 -0.23 23.19
N ASN A 215 -6.52 -0.55 22.79
CA ASN A 215 -6.00 -1.92 22.87
C ASN A 215 -5.78 -2.40 24.31
N LYS A 216 -5.50 -1.48 25.23
CA LYS A 216 -5.44 -1.79 26.67
C LYS A 216 -6.83 -2.04 27.26
N ARG A 217 -7.86 -1.32 26.80
CA ARG A 217 -9.25 -1.51 27.20
C ARG A 217 -9.79 -2.88 26.80
N ARG A 218 -9.35 -3.41 25.65
CA ARG A 218 -9.82 -4.70 25.11
C ARG A 218 -9.31 -5.88 25.91
N GLY A 219 -10.23 -6.74 26.32
CA GLY A 219 -9.96 -7.95 27.10
C GLY A 219 -9.20 -9.04 26.31
N ALA A 220 -8.88 -10.11 27.02
CA ALA A 220 -8.38 -11.33 26.40
C ALA A 220 -9.46 -11.96 25.53
N GLY A 221 -9.13 -12.25 24.27
CA GLY A 221 -10.07 -12.82 23.29
C GLY A 221 -10.78 -11.79 22.42
N GLU A 222 -10.72 -10.51 22.75
CA GLU A 222 -11.17 -9.46 21.84
C GLU A 222 -10.11 -9.15 20.77
N LYS A 223 -10.55 -8.95 19.51
CA LYS A 223 -9.67 -8.52 18.43
C LYS A 223 -9.01 -7.19 18.78
N LYS A 224 -7.72 -7.09 18.61
CA LYS A 224 -6.99 -5.83 18.77
C LYS A 224 -7.18 -4.92 17.55
N LEU A 225 -7.02 -3.62 17.76
CA LEU A 225 -6.96 -2.62 16.71
C LEU A 225 -5.53 -2.56 16.16
N TYR A 226 -5.34 -2.90 14.90
CA TYR A 226 -4.06 -2.80 14.23
C TYR A 226 -4.02 -1.59 13.32
N VAL A 227 -2.86 -0.95 13.26
CA VAL A 227 -2.58 0.16 12.35
C VAL A 227 -1.87 -0.39 11.12
N LEU A 228 -2.46 -0.18 9.94
CA LEU A 228 -1.73 -0.22 8.69
C LEU A 228 -1.13 1.16 8.46
N TYR A 229 0.19 1.25 8.40
CA TYR A 229 0.90 2.50 8.15
C TYR A 229 1.57 2.46 6.78
N ASP A 230 0.91 3.04 5.78
CA ASP A 230 1.44 3.16 4.42
C ASP A 230 2.39 4.35 4.37
N GLN A 231 3.69 4.05 4.26
CA GLN A 231 4.74 5.06 4.16
C GLN A 231 5.42 5.07 2.79
N MET A 232 4.73 4.68 1.74
CA MET A 232 5.26 4.52 0.39
C MET A 232 6.03 5.75 -0.14
N TYR A 233 5.75 6.95 0.38
CA TYR A 233 6.31 8.22 -0.06
C TYR A 233 7.26 8.88 0.94
N TRP A 234 7.60 8.24 2.06
CA TRP A 234 8.31 8.88 3.16
C TRP A 234 9.68 9.47 2.78
N GLN A 235 10.34 8.89 1.78
CA GLN A 235 11.61 9.39 1.27
C GLN A 235 11.48 10.56 0.27
N LEU A 236 10.25 10.93 -0.10
CA LEU A 236 9.93 12.01 -1.04
C LEU A 236 9.35 13.22 -0.31
N THR A 237 9.86 13.53 0.87
CA THR A 237 9.56 14.77 1.59
C THR A 237 10.52 15.87 1.17
N TYR A 238 10.06 17.11 1.16
CA TYR A 238 10.80 18.27 0.66
C TYR A 238 10.86 19.39 1.70
N GLY A 239 11.91 20.22 1.63
CA GLY A 239 12.12 21.31 2.56
C GLY A 239 12.31 20.82 3.99
N ASP A 240 11.65 21.45 4.94
CA ASP A 240 11.73 21.13 6.38
C ASP A 240 10.75 20.05 6.83
N ILE A 241 10.02 19.44 5.89
CA ILE A 241 9.04 18.39 6.20
C ILE A 241 9.76 17.14 6.71
N ARG A 242 9.37 16.70 7.91
CA ARG A 242 9.85 15.43 8.49
C ARG A 242 8.77 14.37 8.42
N HIS A 243 9.19 13.18 8.07
CA HIS A 243 8.39 11.98 8.25
C HIS A 243 8.41 11.55 9.72
N TYR A 244 7.26 11.18 10.25
CA TYR A 244 7.11 10.56 11.56
C TYR A 244 6.40 9.23 11.41
N ASP A 245 6.78 8.27 12.21
CA ASP A 245 6.19 6.94 12.23
C ASP A 245 5.69 6.54 13.62
N PRO A 246 4.69 5.65 13.70
CA PRO A 246 4.08 5.28 14.99
C PRO A 246 5.05 4.68 16.00
N VAL A 247 5.98 3.83 15.58
CA VAL A 247 6.84 3.06 16.50
C VAL A 247 7.96 3.93 17.07
N SER A 248 8.55 4.82 16.27
CA SER A 248 9.54 5.78 16.75
C SER A 248 8.94 6.75 17.78
N LEU A 249 7.66 7.13 17.61
CA LEU A 249 6.97 8.02 18.55
C LEU A 249 6.48 7.28 19.81
N ARG A 250 6.02 6.05 19.67
CA ARG A 250 5.53 5.19 20.77
C ARG A 250 6.00 3.76 20.53
N PRO A 251 7.09 3.32 21.16
CA PRO A 251 7.64 1.98 20.94
C PRO A 251 6.64 0.83 21.14
N GLN A 252 5.63 1.02 22.00
CA GLN A 252 4.57 0.04 22.22
C GLN A 252 3.71 -0.20 20.98
N MET A 253 3.67 0.75 20.05
CA MET A 253 2.98 0.60 18.77
C MET A 253 3.58 -0.49 17.89
N LYS A 254 4.82 -0.95 18.16
CA LYS A 254 5.42 -2.10 17.44
C LYS A 254 4.53 -3.34 17.49
N ALA A 255 3.80 -3.55 18.58
CA ALA A 255 2.88 -4.69 18.73
C ALA A 255 1.61 -4.58 17.86
N TYR A 256 1.30 -3.39 17.35
CA TYR A 256 0.03 -3.10 16.70
C TYR A 256 0.16 -2.43 15.32
N THR A 257 1.38 -2.22 14.83
CA THR A 257 1.61 -1.53 13.56
C THR A 257 2.19 -2.48 12.51
N VAL A 258 1.62 -2.43 11.31
CA VAL A 258 2.18 -3.03 10.10
C VAL A 258 2.48 -1.90 9.11
N TYR A 259 3.74 -1.75 8.77
CA TYR A 259 4.21 -0.81 7.76
C TYR A 259 4.12 -1.41 6.37
N ILE A 260 3.84 -0.57 5.40
CA ILE A 260 3.94 -0.91 3.97
C ILE A 260 4.89 0.09 3.31
N ASP A 261 5.87 -0.44 2.59
CA ASP A 261 6.84 0.37 1.86
C ASP A 261 7.31 -0.35 0.58
N ALA A 262 8.00 0.36 -0.32
CA ALA A 262 8.51 -0.22 -1.56
C ALA A 262 9.55 0.68 -2.23
N ILE A 263 10.32 0.10 -3.13
CA ILE A 263 11.23 0.87 -4.00
C ILE A 263 10.50 1.64 -5.10
N SER A 264 9.20 1.41 -5.26
CA SER A 264 8.39 1.90 -6.38
C SER A 264 8.47 3.42 -6.58
N LYS A 265 8.46 4.19 -5.48
CA LYS A 265 8.39 5.65 -5.53
C LYS A 265 9.76 6.28 -5.33
N CYS A 266 10.49 5.92 -4.29
CA CYS A 266 11.79 6.49 -3.97
C CYS A 266 12.86 6.25 -5.04
N PHE A 267 12.76 5.16 -5.82
CA PHE A 267 13.70 4.85 -6.91
C PHE A 267 13.09 5.03 -8.31
N ALA A 268 11.92 5.65 -8.43
CA ALA A 268 11.19 5.71 -9.71
C ALA A 268 11.02 4.32 -10.38
N ALA A 269 10.91 3.27 -9.55
CA ALA A 269 11.00 1.86 -9.95
C ALA A 269 9.64 1.15 -9.87
N THR A 270 8.56 1.82 -10.29
CA THR A 270 7.18 1.30 -10.20
C THR A 270 7.00 -0.02 -10.93
N GLY A 271 7.72 -0.24 -12.05
CA GLY A 271 7.67 -1.45 -12.86
C GLY A 271 8.50 -2.63 -12.32
N VAL A 272 9.44 -2.40 -11.40
CA VAL A 272 10.32 -3.45 -10.84
C VAL A 272 9.56 -4.38 -9.88
N ARG A 273 8.51 -3.90 -9.27
CA ARG A 273 7.57 -4.67 -8.44
C ARG A 273 8.20 -5.28 -7.19
N VAL A 274 8.89 -4.48 -6.37
CA VAL A 274 9.41 -4.89 -5.06
C VAL A 274 8.85 -3.99 -3.97
N GLY A 275 8.18 -4.59 -2.99
CA GLY A 275 7.69 -3.92 -1.78
C GLY A 275 7.79 -4.85 -0.58
N TRP A 276 7.67 -4.30 0.60
CA TRP A 276 7.70 -5.06 1.84
C TRP A 276 6.69 -4.56 2.85
N ALA A 277 6.26 -5.50 3.70
CA ALA A 277 5.57 -5.21 4.96
C ALA A 277 6.52 -5.47 6.12
N MET A 278 6.35 -4.73 7.20
CA MET A 278 7.10 -4.88 8.43
C MET A 278 6.16 -4.74 9.63
N GLY A 279 6.21 -5.69 10.56
CA GLY A 279 5.31 -5.68 11.72
C GLY A 279 5.47 -6.93 12.59
N PRO A 280 4.52 -7.18 13.51
CA PRO A 280 4.59 -8.33 14.40
C PRO A 280 4.75 -9.66 13.65
N GLU A 281 5.71 -10.48 14.06
CA GLU A 281 6.04 -11.76 13.41
C GLU A 281 4.82 -12.67 13.22
N ALA A 282 3.93 -12.72 14.21
CA ALA A 282 2.70 -13.51 14.13
C ALA A 282 1.81 -13.07 12.96
N ILE A 283 1.74 -11.76 12.67
CA ILE A 283 0.97 -11.21 11.55
C ILE A 283 1.71 -11.51 10.24
N MET A 284 3.01 -11.24 10.17
CA MET A 284 3.82 -11.51 8.97
C MET A 284 3.73 -12.98 8.56
N SER A 285 3.77 -13.89 9.53
CA SER A 285 3.61 -15.33 9.29
C SER A 285 2.25 -15.69 8.66
N LYS A 286 1.18 -15.00 9.02
CA LYS A 286 -0.15 -15.24 8.44
C LYS A 286 -0.30 -14.57 7.07
N MET A 287 0.18 -13.35 6.92
CA MET A 287 0.19 -12.65 5.63
C MET A 287 0.97 -13.42 4.56
N LYS A 288 2.06 -14.11 4.95
CA LYS A 288 2.84 -14.96 4.04
C LYS A 288 2.03 -16.13 3.48
N ALA A 289 1.04 -16.62 4.19
CA ALA A 289 0.23 -17.77 3.80
C ALA A 289 -0.94 -17.40 2.84
N ILE A 290 -1.23 -16.11 2.69
CA ILE A 290 -2.23 -15.56 1.76
C ILE A 290 -1.59 -15.20 0.42
#